data_4cff95970d8410e9bf63e3b1ccb4a71c
#
_entry.id   4cff95970d8410e9bf63e3b1ccb4a71c
#
_cell.length_a   1.000
_cell.length_b   1.000
_cell.length_c   1.000
_cell.angle_alpha   90.00
_cell.angle_beta   90.00
_cell.angle_gamma   90.00
#
_symmetry.space_group_name_H-M   'P 1'
#
loop_
_entity.id
_entity.type
_entity.pdbx_description
1 polymer ?
#
loop_
_entity_poly.entity_id
_entity_poly.type
_entity_poly.pdbx_seq_one_letter_code
_entity_poly.pdbx_strand_id
1 'polypeptide(L)' 'MITEIGITAGDIWHYLDTHGKSSLKEIIEGISTERDRVLMSIGWLAREGHIIVEKTGSDHQVYLRR' A
#
# COMPACT_ATOMS: atom_id res chain seq x y z
N MET A 1 3.54 -17.24 2.60
CA MET A 1 2.76 -15.96 2.44
C MET A 1 3.36 -14.78 3.18
N ILE A 2 3.95 -15.00 4.36
CA ILE A 2 4.58 -13.90 5.12
C ILE A 2 5.70 -13.23 4.31
N THR A 3 6.54 -14.03 3.66
CA THR A 3 7.65 -13.50 2.84
C THR A 3 7.14 -12.65 1.68
N GLU A 4 6.09 -13.12 1.01
CA GLU A 4 5.50 -12.39 -0.12
C GLU A 4 4.86 -11.09 0.32
N ILE A 5 4.20 -11.08 1.48
CA ILE A 5 3.64 -9.86 2.05
C ILE A 5 4.76 -8.85 2.31
N GLY A 6 5.88 -9.31 2.86
CA GLY A 6 7.03 -8.44 3.13
C GLY A 6 7.62 -7.84 1.86
N ILE A 7 7.77 -8.64 0.81
CA ILE A 7 8.30 -8.17 -0.49
C ILE A 7 7.35 -7.13 -1.08
N THR A 8 6.06 -7.44 -1.12
CA THR A 8 5.06 -6.52 -1.68
C THR A 8 4.96 -5.25 -0.84
N ALA A 9 5.09 -5.36 0.49
CA ALA A 9 5.10 -4.19 1.36
C ALA A 9 6.26 -3.25 1.01
N GLY A 10 7.44 -3.80 0.73
CA GLY A 10 8.58 -3.01 0.27
C GLY A 10 8.28 -2.30 -1.04
N ASP A 11 7.66 -2.99 -1.99
CA ASP A 11 7.29 -2.41 -3.28
C ASP A 11 6.28 -1.27 -3.10
N ILE A 12 5.31 -1.45 -2.21
CA ILE A 12 4.32 -0.41 -1.92
C ILE A 12 4.99 0.81 -1.28
N TRP A 13 5.90 0.57 -0.34
CA TRP A 13 6.61 1.66 0.31
C TRP A 13 7.38 2.51 -0.71
N HIS A 14 8.11 1.84 -1.62
CA HIS A 14 8.85 2.52 -2.67
C HIS A 14 7.93 3.26 -3.64
N TYR A 15 6.80 2.65 -3.98
CA TYR A 15 5.80 3.32 -4.82
C TYR A 15 5.34 4.62 -4.18
N LEU A 16 5.00 4.60 -2.91
CA LEU A 16 4.53 5.78 -2.19
C LEU A 16 5.64 6.82 -2.02
N ASP A 17 6.87 6.36 -1.82
CA ASP A 17 8.01 7.26 -1.71
C ASP A 17 8.25 8.02 -3.01
N THR A 18 8.03 7.37 -4.14
CA THR A 18 8.22 7.94 -5.46
C THR A 18 7.04 8.81 -5.89
N HIS A 19 5.81 8.34 -5.70
CA HIS A 19 4.60 8.99 -6.23
C HIS A 19 3.89 9.88 -5.22
N GLY A 20 4.19 9.71 -3.93
CA GLY A 20 3.47 10.42 -2.87
C GLY A 20 2.11 9.83 -2.60
N LYS A 21 1.26 10.59 -1.95
CA LYS A 21 -0.09 10.15 -1.58
C LYS A 21 -0.83 9.63 -2.80
N SER A 22 -1.34 8.41 -2.70
CA SER A 22 -1.97 7.72 -3.83
C SER A 22 -3.25 7.05 -3.37
N SER A 23 -4.19 6.86 -4.30
CA SER A 23 -5.39 6.09 -3.99
C SER A 23 -5.06 4.61 -3.95
N LEU A 24 -5.89 3.84 -3.25
CA LEU A 24 -5.74 2.39 -3.21
C LEU A 24 -5.78 1.80 -4.62
N LYS A 25 -6.68 2.32 -5.45
CA LYS A 25 -6.80 1.88 -6.84
C LYS A 25 -5.49 2.13 -7.61
N GLU A 26 -4.88 3.30 -7.44
CA GLU A 26 -3.62 3.62 -8.11
C GLU A 26 -2.51 2.66 -7.70
N ILE A 27 -2.45 2.32 -6.41
CA ILE A 27 -1.43 1.40 -5.90
C ILE A 27 -1.64 0.00 -6.50
N ILE A 28 -2.88 -0.48 -6.51
CA ILE A 28 -3.20 -1.80 -7.06
C ILE A 28 -2.81 -1.86 -8.55
N GLU A 29 -3.10 -0.81 -9.30
CA GLU A 29 -2.78 -0.76 -10.72
C GLU A 29 -1.29 -0.57 -10.98
N GLY A 30 -0.59 0.12 -10.10
CA GLY A 30 0.82 0.43 -10.27
C GLY A 30 1.78 -0.66 -9.80
N ILE A 31 1.33 -1.57 -8.98
CA ILE A 31 2.15 -2.67 -8.46
C ILE A 31 1.83 -3.94 -9.25
N SER A 32 2.85 -4.54 -9.87
CA SER A 32 2.68 -5.76 -10.69
C SER A 32 2.57 -7.00 -9.81
N THR A 33 1.48 -7.08 -9.06
CA THR A 33 1.23 -8.16 -8.11
C THR A 33 -0.29 -8.32 -7.99
N GLU A 34 -0.75 -9.51 -7.65
CA GLU A 34 -2.19 -9.74 -7.52
C GLU A 34 -2.79 -8.86 -6.43
N ARG A 35 -4.03 -8.49 -6.66
CA ARG A 35 -4.76 -7.52 -5.81
C ARG A 35 -4.79 -7.94 -4.35
N ASP A 36 -5.07 -9.21 -4.09
CA ASP A 36 -5.19 -9.69 -2.70
C ASP A 36 -3.89 -9.50 -1.93
N ARG A 37 -2.76 -9.76 -2.57
CA ARG A 37 -1.45 -9.62 -1.94
C ARG A 37 -1.13 -8.15 -1.65
N VAL A 38 -1.51 -7.26 -2.58
CA VAL A 38 -1.36 -5.82 -2.36
C VAL A 38 -2.18 -5.38 -1.15
N LEU A 39 -3.44 -5.82 -1.06
CA LEU A 39 -4.32 -5.44 0.05
C LEU A 39 -3.81 -5.96 1.39
N MET A 40 -3.34 -7.21 1.43
CA MET A 40 -2.76 -7.77 2.66
C MET A 40 -1.53 -6.99 3.10
N SER A 41 -0.70 -6.60 2.15
CA SER A 41 0.54 -5.87 2.44
C SER A 41 0.25 -4.45 2.92
N ILE A 42 -0.76 -3.79 2.35
CA ILE A 42 -1.21 -2.48 2.81
C ILE A 42 -1.71 -2.56 4.25
N GLY A 43 -2.51 -3.58 4.56
CA GLY A 43 -2.99 -3.78 5.92
C GLY A 43 -1.85 -3.98 6.91
N TRP A 44 -0.85 -4.78 6.52
CA TRP A 44 0.31 -5.01 7.35
C TRP A 44 1.10 -3.71 7.60
N LEU A 45 1.37 -2.95 6.53
CA LEU A 45 2.09 -1.68 6.65
C LEU A 45 1.35 -0.69 7.55
N ALA A 46 0.03 -0.63 7.44
CA ALA A 46 -0.79 0.26 8.26
C ALA A 46 -0.73 -0.16 9.73
N ARG A 47 -0.83 -1.46 10.00
CA ARG A 47 -0.77 -2.00 11.37
C ARG A 47 0.59 -1.72 12.01
N GLU A 48 1.67 -1.80 11.21
CA GLU A 48 3.03 -1.54 11.70
C GLU A 48 3.34 -0.04 11.78
N GLY A 49 2.44 0.82 11.34
CA GLY A 49 2.61 2.26 11.45
C GLY A 49 3.49 2.88 10.38
N HIS A 50 3.76 2.18 9.29
CA HIS A 50 4.59 2.71 8.21
C HIS A 50 3.82 3.58 7.23
N ILE A 51 2.52 3.36 7.12
CA ILE A 51 1.64 4.13 6.24
C ILE A 51 0.37 4.51 6.98
N ILE A 52 -0.31 5.52 6.42
CA ILE A 52 -1.63 5.94 6.88
C ILE A 52 -2.60 5.68 5.75
N VAL A 53 -3.77 5.13 6.09
CA VAL A 53 -4.84 4.85 5.15
C VAL A 53 -6.06 5.63 5.61
N GLU A 54 -6.60 6.47 4.72
CA GLU A 54 -7.79 7.29 5.00
C GLU A 54 -8.86 6.99 3.99
N LYS A 55 -10.09 6.77 4.45
CA LYS A 55 -11.20 6.57 3.55
C LYS A 55 -11.66 7.91 2.99
N THR A 56 -11.81 7.99 1.66
CA THR A 56 -12.26 9.19 0.98
C THR A 56 -13.28 8.79 -0.09
N GLY A 57 -14.56 9.08 0.16
CA GLY A 57 -15.61 8.71 -0.77
C GLY A 57 -15.66 7.20 -1.00
N SER A 58 -15.50 6.77 -2.25
CA SER A 58 -15.56 5.35 -2.61
C SER A 58 -14.20 4.66 -2.66
N ASP A 59 -13.12 5.38 -2.33
CA ASP A 59 -11.77 4.85 -2.36
C ASP A 59 -11.06 5.19 -1.05
N HIS A 60 -9.77 4.92 -0.99
CA HIS A 60 -8.92 5.21 0.15
C HIS A 60 -7.69 5.96 -0.34
N GLN A 61 -7.20 6.89 0.46
CA GLN A 61 -5.92 7.55 0.21
C GLN A 61 -4.87 6.93 1.11
N VAL A 62 -3.71 6.67 0.56
CA VAL A 62 -2.61 5.98 1.26
C VAL A 62 -1.36 6.83 1.13
N TYR A 63 -0.66 7.03 2.23
CA TYR A 63 0.59 7.79 2.21
C TYR A 63 1.51 7.32 3.31
N LEU A 64 2.80 7.62 3.14
CA LEU A 64 3.82 7.25 4.12
C LEU A 64 3.65 8.08 5.39
N ARG A 65 3.87 7.42 6.51
CA ARG A 65 3.93 8.09 7.81
C ARG A 65 5.39 8.49 8.06
N ARG A 66 5.64 9.80 8.09
CA ARG A 66 7.00 10.29 8.36
C ARG A 66 7.01 11.40 9.36
#